data_0c83d8f3ee4cdf13f829cd348d83eff5
#
_entry.id   0c83d8f3ee4cdf13f829cd348d83eff5
#
_cell.length_a   1.000
_cell.length_b   1.000
_cell.length_c   1.000
_cell.angle_alpha   90.00
_cell.angle_beta   90.00
_cell.angle_gamma   90.00
#
_symmetry.space_group_name_H-M   'P 1'
#
loop_
_entity.id
_entity.type
_entity.pdbx_description
1 polymer ?
#
loop_
_entity_poly.entity_id
_entity_poly.type
_entity_poly.pdbx_seq_one_letter_code
_entity_poly.pdbx_strand_id
1 'polypeptide(L)'
;LVTGNRQDVPWWNGSARPYGLKNTKFHVTRFVPGRAGNGLTDDLDQITDSMQNSSLKILDHNYGLWYDRRRDDHERIRRMDGEVWPPFYELPFARSGQDKAWDGLSKYDVTKYNLWYWDRFKQFANLADQKGLVLIHENYFQHNIIEAGAHYADFPWRTANNINNTGFPEPVPYAGDKRIFMAEQFYDVSNEHRRAIHKAYIRKCLENFDENTGVIQLIGAEFTGPLHFVQFWIDTIKDWEKETGKHPIIGLSVTKDVQDAILADPERAAVVDLIDIRYWHYQADGKAYAPQGGQNLAPRQHARLLKPKKTSFEEVYRAVSEYKTKFPQKAVIYSGDNFDSFGWAIFMAGGSLSHIQGLNPSFLSAASNMTPFLPAGKSAKQYGLSDKGKAYILYNASAEAIDLDLSKVPGKFNITVINAKNGQSIKEEKINGGTLSKISKTGTGDEVVL
;
A
#
# COMPACT_ATOMS: atom_id res chain seq x y z
N LEU A 1 -2.21 -16.39 -1.10
CA LEU A 1 -1.95 -15.70 0.16
C LEU A 1 -0.47 -15.37 0.25
N VAL A 2 -0.12 -14.10 0.34
CA VAL A 2 1.27 -13.64 0.54
C VAL A 2 1.37 -13.10 1.96
N THR A 3 2.39 -13.52 2.69
CA THR A 3 2.71 -12.99 4.02
C THR A 3 4.09 -12.36 3.99
N GLY A 4 4.31 -11.36 4.81
CA GLY A 4 5.57 -10.67 4.94
C GLY A 4 5.39 -9.20 5.30
N ASN A 5 6.51 -8.52 5.50
CA ASN A 5 6.53 -7.10 5.78
C ASN A 5 6.49 -6.28 4.50
N ARG A 6 5.87 -5.11 4.61
CA ARG A 6 5.91 -4.04 3.63
C ARG A 6 6.78 -2.90 4.14
N GLN A 7 7.58 -2.33 3.26
CA GLN A 7 8.31 -1.10 3.53
C GLN A 7 7.82 -0.01 2.62
N ASP A 8 7.29 1.05 3.22
CA ASP A 8 7.05 2.30 2.52
C ASP A 8 8.38 3.01 2.26
N VAL A 9 8.53 3.59 1.08
CA VAL A 9 9.63 4.48 0.79
C VAL A 9 9.57 5.66 1.76
N PRO A 10 10.67 6.02 2.41
CA PRO A 10 10.67 7.14 3.34
C PRO A 10 10.44 8.44 2.57
N TRP A 11 9.24 8.97 2.66
CA TRP A 11 8.84 10.22 2.02
C TRP A 11 9.17 11.47 2.86
N TRP A 12 9.51 11.29 4.13
CA TRP A 12 10.05 12.33 4.97
C TRP A 12 11.25 11.83 5.78
N ASN A 13 12.35 12.49 5.60
CA ASN A 13 13.56 12.17 6.32
C ASN A 13 14.25 13.47 6.76
N GLY A 14 13.81 14.04 7.87
CA GLY A 14 14.38 15.24 8.48
C GLY A 14 15.87 15.10 8.83
N SER A 15 16.41 13.87 8.81
CA SER A 15 17.83 13.59 8.98
C SER A 15 18.61 13.51 7.66
N ALA A 16 17.97 13.71 6.51
CA ALA A 16 18.61 13.72 5.19
C ALA A 16 19.41 15.02 4.96
N ARG A 17 20.23 15.39 5.92
CA ARG A 17 21.22 16.45 5.82
C ARG A 17 22.61 15.82 5.69
N PRO A 18 23.68 16.53 5.28
CA PRO A 18 24.97 15.91 5.00
C PRO A 18 25.47 14.93 6.05
N TYR A 19 25.25 15.24 7.34
CA TYR A 19 25.63 14.37 8.44
C TYR A 19 24.69 13.18 8.69
N GLY A 20 23.48 13.19 8.08
CA GLY A 20 22.48 12.13 8.21
C GLY A 20 22.43 11.14 7.05
N LEU A 21 23.15 11.39 5.96
CA LEU A 21 23.07 10.59 4.72
C LEU A 21 23.39 9.09 4.92
N LYS A 22 24.27 8.75 5.83
CA LYS A 22 24.63 7.35 6.13
C LYS A 22 23.46 6.55 6.69
N ASN A 23 22.50 7.22 7.31
CA ASN A 23 21.36 6.60 7.99
C ASN A 23 20.07 6.68 7.15
N THR A 24 20.13 7.24 5.94
CA THR A 24 18.96 7.26 5.05
C THR A 24 18.67 5.85 4.55
N LYS A 25 17.41 5.44 4.66
CA LYS A 25 16.94 4.18 4.07
C LYS A 25 17.18 4.20 2.55
N PHE A 26 17.24 3.04 1.93
CA PHE A 26 17.40 2.94 0.48
C PHE A 26 16.19 3.53 -0.28
N HIS A 27 16.46 3.93 -1.52
CA HIS A 27 15.44 4.50 -2.40
C HIS A 27 15.76 4.19 -3.86
N VAL A 28 14.77 3.83 -4.66
CA VAL A 28 14.99 3.41 -6.06
C VAL A 28 15.41 4.59 -6.95
N THR A 29 14.82 5.75 -6.77
CA THR A 29 14.98 6.93 -7.65
C THR A 29 15.78 8.06 -7.02
N ARG A 30 16.67 7.72 -6.09
CA ARG A 30 17.49 8.67 -5.36
C ARG A 30 18.88 8.81 -5.96
N PHE A 31 19.37 10.03 -5.94
CA PHE A 31 20.72 10.40 -6.36
C PHE A 31 21.45 11.12 -5.22
N VAL A 32 22.65 10.67 -4.87
CA VAL A 32 23.46 11.24 -3.78
C VAL A 32 24.86 11.59 -4.30
N PRO A 33 25.14 12.85 -4.64
CA PRO A 33 26.45 13.27 -5.11
C PRO A 33 27.56 12.99 -4.10
N GLY A 34 28.74 12.62 -4.60
CA GLY A 34 29.91 12.37 -3.78
C GLY A 34 29.85 11.09 -2.95
N ARG A 35 28.86 10.24 -3.14
CA ARG A 35 28.80 8.93 -2.51
C ARG A 35 29.91 8.04 -3.09
N ALA A 36 30.75 7.47 -2.21
CA ALA A 36 31.76 6.50 -2.61
C ALA A 36 31.15 5.11 -2.88
N GLY A 37 31.83 4.30 -3.65
CA GLY A 37 31.42 2.93 -3.94
C GLY A 37 30.71 2.79 -5.28
N ASN A 38 29.57 2.12 -5.30
CA ASN A 38 28.85 1.74 -6.51
C ASN A 38 28.12 2.91 -7.23
N GLY A 39 28.70 4.11 -7.16
CA GLY A 39 28.17 5.28 -7.83
C GLY A 39 27.33 6.16 -6.91
N LEU A 40 26.47 6.97 -7.54
CA LEU A 40 25.71 8.04 -6.86
C LEU A 40 24.30 7.58 -6.44
N THR A 41 23.90 6.37 -6.85
CA THR A 41 22.57 5.81 -6.58
C THR A 41 22.66 4.62 -5.65
N ASP A 42 21.55 4.23 -5.05
CA ASP A 42 21.49 2.99 -4.29
C ASP A 42 21.63 1.78 -5.23
N ASP A 43 22.34 0.75 -4.75
CA ASP A 43 22.52 -0.51 -5.48
C ASP A 43 21.23 -1.34 -5.40
N LEU A 44 20.60 -1.61 -6.55
CA LEU A 44 19.33 -2.32 -6.61
C LEU A 44 19.45 -3.81 -6.29
N ASP A 45 20.58 -4.44 -6.62
CA ASP A 45 20.84 -5.83 -6.22
C ASP A 45 20.96 -5.94 -4.71
N GLN A 46 21.74 -5.05 -4.09
CA GLN A 46 21.89 -5.01 -2.63
C GLN A 46 20.55 -4.74 -1.93
N ILE A 47 19.70 -3.86 -2.47
CA ILE A 47 18.36 -3.59 -1.93
C ILE A 47 17.52 -4.86 -1.97
N THR A 48 17.42 -5.48 -3.13
CA THR A 48 16.56 -6.66 -3.33
C THR A 48 17.07 -7.88 -2.60
N ASP A 49 18.40 -8.08 -2.48
CA ASP A 49 19.00 -9.13 -1.65
C ASP A 49 18.69 -8.91 -0.16
N SER A 50 18.79 -7.67 0.32
CA SER A 50 18.42 -7.33 1.69
C SER A 50 16.96 -7.60 1.98
N MET A 51 16.06 -7.27 1.04
CA MET A 51 14.63 -7.57 1.15
C MET A 51 14.39 -9.08 1.16
N GLN A 52 15.03 -9.85 0.28
CA GLN A 52 14.87 -11.30 0.19
C GLN A 52 15.35 -12.01 1.47
N ASN A 53 16.47 -11.55 2.03
CA ASN A 53 17.08 -12.09 3.26
C ASN A 53 16.37 -11.65 4.56
N SER A 54 15.45 -10.72 4.47
CA SER A 54 14.62 -10.25 5.57
C SER A 54 13.17 -10.70 5.37
N SER A 55 12.29 -10.32 6.29
CA SER A 55 10.84 -10.54 6.12
C SER A 55 10.17 -9.51 5.19
N LEU A 56 10.93 -8.60 4.59
CA LEU A 56 10.41 -7.58 3.66
C LEU A 56 10.12 -8.24 2.32
N LYS A 57 8.86 -8.24 1.91
CA LYS A 57 8.41 -8.81 0.63
C LYS A 57 7.93 -7.76 -0.36
N ILE A 58 7.54 -6.59 0.13
CA ILE A 58 6.96 -5.53 -0.67
C ILE A 58 7.72 -4.23 -0.43
N LEU A 59 8.08 -3.54 -1.51
CA LEU A 59 8.43 -2.14 -1.52
C LEU A 59 7.22 -1.34 -2.02
N ASP A 60 6.72 -0.43 -1.18
CA ASP A 60 5.65 0.50 -1.53
C ASP A 60 6.27 1.87 -1.87
N HIS A 61 6.12 2.34 -3.08
CA HIS A 61 6.82 3.51 -3.60
C HIS A 61 5.90 4.57 -4.17
N ASN A 62 6.16 5.81 -3.76
CA ASN A 62 5.63 7.02 -4.39
C ASN A 62 6.77 8.00 -4.75
N TYR A 63 6.47 9.01 -5.55
CA TYR A 63 7.47 9.97 -5.99
C TYR A 63 7.53 11.26 -5.14
N GLY A 64 7.10 11.22 -3.90
CA GLY A 64 7.08 12.40 -3.02
C GLY A 64 8.45 13.05 -2.80
N LEU A 65 8.47 14.37 -2.70
CA LEU A 65 9.67 15.20 -2.57
C LEU A 65 9.72 15.99 -1.27
N TRP A 66 9.32 15.41 -0.18
CA TRP A 66 9.24 16.15 1.08
C TRP A 66 10.58 16.47 1.72
N TYR A 67 11.55 15.64 1.51
CA TYR A 67 12.71 15.43 2.34
C TYR A 67 14.01 15.93 1.73
N ASP A 68 13.93 16.48 0.59
CA ASP A 68 15.09 17.09 -0.03
C ASP A 68 14.86 18.56 -0.24
N ARG A 69 15.72 19.38 -0.40
CA ARG A 69 15.62 20.75 -0.83
C ARG A 69 15.38 21.77 0.30
N ARG A 70 14.88 22.90 -0.06
CA ARG A 70 14.84 24.18 0.66
C ARG A 70 13.69 24.25 1.66
N ARG A 71 13.21 23.13 2.13
CA ARG A 71 12.06 23.08 3.01
C ARG A 71 12.06 21.85 3.88
N ASP A 72 11.30 21.88 4.95
CA ASP A 72 10.76 20.69 5.59
C ASP A 72 9.25 20.59 5.29
N ASP A 73 8.64 19.48 5.63
CA ASP A 73 7.23 19.21 5.35
C ASP A 73 6.26 20.16 6.07
N HIS A 74 6.72 20.82 7.12
CA HIS A 74 5.94 21.76 7.90
C HIS A 74 6.27 23.22 7.62
N GLU A 75 7.20 23.50 6.70
CA GLU A 75 7.57 24.86 6.36
C GLU A 75 6.38 25.60 5.73
N ARG A 76 5.97 26.69 6.37
CA ARG A 76 4.85 27.52 5.93
C ARG A 76 5.27 28.58 4.93
N ILE A 77 6.55 28.95 4.98
CA ILE A 77 7.14 29.96 4.10
C ILE A 77 8.04 29.27 3.10
N ARG A 78 7.78 29.47 1.82
CA ARG A 78 8.65 28.97 0.76
C ARG A 78 9.90 29.81 0.65
N ARG A 79 11.03 29.14 0.61
CA ARG A 79 12.34 29.74 0.56
C ARG A 79 13.03 29.34 -0.73
N MET A 80 13.15 30.29 -1.65
CA MET A 80 13.91 30.13 -2.89
C MET A 80 15.42 30.17 -2.65
N ASP A 81 15.85 30.85 -1.59
CA ASP A 81 17.23 31.08 -1.19
C ASP A 81 17.78 30.04 -0.20
N GLY A 82 16.97 29.05 0.16
CA GLY A 82 17.39 28.00 1.06
C GLY A 82 18.44 27.08 0.45
N GLU A 83 19.27 26.48 1.29
CA GLU A 83 20.26 25.48 0.85
C GLU A 83 19.58 24.23 0.31
N VAL A 84 20.20 23.62 -0.69
CA VAL A 84 19.77 22.36 -1.27
C VAL A 84 20.74 21.27 -0.85
N TRP A 85 20.21 20.26 -0.18
CA TRP A 85 20.99 19.18 0.38
C TRP A 85 20.71 17.86 -0.31
N PRO A 86 21.73 17.00 -0.54
CA PRO A 86 21.45 15.61 -0.92
C PRO A 86 20.81 14.86 0.25
N PRO A 87 20.09 13.74 -0.03
CA PRO A 87 19.89 13.12 -1.33
C PRO A 87 18.95 13.92 -2.21
N PHE A 88 19.17 13.82 -3.52
CA PHE A 88 18.24 14.36 -4.52
C PHE A 88 17.37 13.21 -5.06
N TYR A 89 16.12 13.52 -5.31
CA TYR A 89 15.13 12.55 -5.79
C TYR A 89 14.67 12.94 -7.18
N GLU A 90 14.68 11.99 -8.08
CA GLU A 90 14.20 12.19 -9.44
C GLU A 90 12.69 11.97 -9.51
N LEU A 91 12.06 12.71 -10.42
CA LEU A 91 10.64 12.66 -10.69
C LEU A 91 10.34 11.97 -12.02
N PRO A 92 9.10 11.52 -12.26
CA PRO A 92 8.73 10.79 -13.46
C PRO A 92 8.78 11.62 -14.75
N PHE A 93 8.82 12.97 -14.68
CA PHE A 93 8.80 13.86 -15.85
C PHE A 93 10.17 14.36 -16.21
N ALA A 94 10.41 14.58 -17.50
CA ALA A 94 11.67 15.10 -18.01
C ALA A 94 11.82 16.60 -17.74
N ARG A 95 13.07 17.04 -17.58
CA ARG A 95 13.42 18.45 -17.63
C ARG A 95 13.48 18.92 -19.08
N SER A 96 12.91 20.10 -19.37
CA SER A 96 12.82 20.63 -20.72
C SER A 96 14.12 21.26 -21.24
N GLY A 97 15.04 21.62 -20.35
CA GLY A 97 16.19 22.47 -20.67
C GLY A 97 15.86 23.96 -20.80
N GLN A 98 14.60 24.38 -20.62
CA GLN A 98 14.13 25.74 -20.79
C GLN A 98 13.77 26.36 -19.43
N ASP A 99 13.96 27.70 -19.33
CA ASP A 99 13.61 28.49 -18.15
C ASP A 99 14.06 27.88 -16.80
N LYS A 100 13.55 28.45 -15.70
CA LYS A 100 13.82 27.91 -14.34
C LYS A 100 12.53 27.62 -13.60
N ALA A 101 12.45 26.43 -13.07
CA ALA A 101 11.45 26.03 -12.09
C ALA A 101 11.80 26.59 -10.70
N TRP A 102 10.92 26.36 -9.74
CA TRP A 102 11.11 26.84 -8.36
C TRP A 102 12.41 26.34 -7.72
N ASP A 103 12.88 25.16 -8.08
CA ASP A 103 14.13 24.57 -7.57
C ASP A 103 15.41 25.10 -8.23
N GLY A 104 15.28 26.02 -9.18
CA GLY A 104 16.39 26.61 -9.90
C GLY A 104 16.91 25.77 -11.08
N LEU A 105 16.38 24.58 -11.29
CA LEU A 105 16.64 23.75 -12.46
C LEU A 105 15.71 24.13 -13.61
N SER A 106 15.96 23.61 -14.82
CA SER A 106 15.05 23.86 -15.94
C SER A 106 13.64 23.34 -15.65
N LYS A 107 12.63 23.99 -16.23
CA LYS A 107 11.23 23.57 -16.08
C LYS A 107 11.01 22.16 -16.60
N TYR A 108 9.97 21.51 -16.07
CA TYR A 108 9.54 20.21 -16.57
C TYR A 108 8.81 20.31 -17.90
N ASP A 109 8.90 19.26 -18.69
CA ASP A 109 7.96 18.98 -19.78
C ASP A 109 7.10 17.78 -19.34
N VAL A 110 5.87 18.05 -18.87
CA VAL A 110 4.99 17.00 -18.35
C VAL A 110 4.39 16.10 -19.43
N THR A 111 4.72 16.34 -20.70
CA THR A 111 4.42 15.45 -21.82
C THR A 111 5.59 14.49 -22.15
N LYS A 112 6.72 14.65 -21.47
CA LYS A 112 7.90 13.78 -21.62
C LYS A 112 8.31 13.17 -20.30
N TYR A 113 8.91 12.01 -20.38
CA TYR A 113 9.26 11.22 -19.22
C TYR A 113 10.76 11.21 -18.94
N ASN A 114 11.13 11.18 -17.67
CA ASN A 114 12.50 11.04 -17.22
C ASN A 114 12.95 9.59 -17.41
N LEU A 115 13.73 9.32 -18.46
CA LEU A 115 14.16 7.98 -18.82
C LEU A 115 14.90 7.28 -17.67
N TRP A 116 15.79 8.01 -16.96
CA TRP A 116 16.52 7.44 -15.85
C TRP A 116 15.59 6.97 -14.72
N TYR A 117 14.55 7.76 -14.38
CA TYR A 117 13.55 7.39 -13.38
C TYR A 117 12.85 6.08 -13.73
N TRP A 118 12.34 5.99 -14.95
CA TRP A 118 11.56 4.85 -15.41
C TRP A 118 12.43 3.61 -15.63
N ASP A 119 13.66 3.75 -16.12
CA ASP A 119 14.61 2.65 -16.27
C ASP A 119 15.04 2.08 -14.91
N ARG A 120 15.26 2.93 -13.91
CA ARG A 120 15.55 2.48 -12.54
C ARG A 120 14.43 1.64 -11.96
N PHE A 121 13.18 2.06 -12.17
CA PHE A 121 12.01 1.29 -11.75
C PHE A 121 11.88 -0.02 -12.49
N LYS A 122 12.08 -0.04 -13.80
CA LYS A 122 12.07 -1.27 -14.58
C LYS A 122 13.15 -2.26 -14.10
N GLN A 123 14.37 -1.78 -13.82
CA GLN A 123 15.44 -2.59 -13.25
C GLN A 123 15.04 -3.18 -11.90
N PHE A 124 14.50 -2.37 -11.00
CA PHE A 124 14.03 -2.83 -9.71
C PHE A 124 12.91 -3.88 -9.86
N ALA A 125 11.93 -3.64 -10.70
CA ALA A 125 10.81 -4.57 -10.94
C ALA A 125 11.30 -5.91 -11.51
N ASN A 126 12.28 -5.90 -12.43
CA ASN A 126 12.87 -7.11 -12.97
C ASN A 126 13.60 -7.93 -11.90
N LEU A 127 14.36 -7.27 -11.02
CA LEU A 127 15.03 -7.94 -9.90
C LEU A 127 14.00 -8.47 -8.88
N ALA A 128 12.93 -7.71 -8.63
CA ALA A 128 11.85 -8.12 -7.74
C ALA A 128 11.16 -9.39 -8.25
N ASP A 129 10.82 -9.46 -9.54
CA ASP A 129 10.22 -10.64 -10.17
C ASP A 129 11.14 -11.88 -10.03
N GLN A 130 12.46 -11.71 -10.29
CA GLN A 130 13.45 -12.79 -10.16
C GLN A 130 13.59 -13.31 -8.74
N LYS A 131 13.39 -12.44 -7.74
CA LYS A 131 13.59 -12.74 -6.32
C LYS A 131 12.30 -13.01 -5.55
N GLY A 132 11.15 -13.03 -6.23
CA GLY A 132 9.83 -13.24 -5.61
C GLY A 132 9.43 -12.11 -4.66
N LEU A 133 9.81 -10.89 -5.00
CA LEU A 133 9.45 -9.65 -4.32
C LEU A 133 8.34 -8.91 -5.09
N VAL A 134 7.72 -7.94 -4.46
CA VAL A 134 6.62 -7.15 -5.04
C VAL A 134 6.94 -5.66 -4.95
N LEU A 135 6.67 -4.93 -6.02
CA LEU A 135 6.63 -3.48 -6.06
C LEU A 135 5.18 -3.01 -6.01
N ILE A 136 4.80 -2.21 -5.03
CA ILE A 136 3.61 -1.37 -5.11
C ILE A 136 4.05 -0.03 -5.70
N HIS A 137 3.53 0.28 -6.88
CA HIS A 137 3.77 1.53 -7.58
C HIS A 137 2.58 2.46 -7.44
N GLU A 138 2.72 3.48 -6.59
CA GLU A 138 1.73 4.52 -6.39
C GLU A 138 1.88 5.58 -7.48
N ASN A 139 0.89 5.71 -8.37
CA ASN A 139 1.00 6.57 -9.55
C ASN A 139 1.11 8.05 -9.20
N TYR A 140 0.36 8.51 -8.20
CA TYR A 140 0.35 9.90 -7.74
C TYR A 140 0.78 10.03 -6.30
N PHE A 141 1.17 11.24 -5.93
CA PHE A 141 1.45 11.61 -4.55
C PHE A 141 0.55 12.78 -4.12
N GLN A 142 -0.46 12.47 -3.31
CA GLN A 142 -1.53 13.42 -3.01
C GLN A 142 -1.08 14.70 -2.29
N HIS A 143 -0.05 14.64 -1.49
CA HIS A 143 0.45 15.84 -0.79
C HIS A 143 0.91 16.93 -1.74
N ASN A 144 1.44 16.59 -2.91
CA ASN A 144 1.77 17.57 -3.94
C ASN A 144 0.52 18.28 -4.49
N ILE A 145 -0.64 17.67 -4.36
CA ILE A 145 -1.90 18.13 -4.96
C ILE A 145 -2.72 18.95 -3.97
N ILE A 146 -2.81 18.51 -2.72
CA ILE A 146 -3.71 19.11 -1.72
C ILE A 146 -3.04 20.04 -0.73
N GLU A 147 -1.72 20.06 -0.66
CA GLU A 147 -0.98 20.91 0.26
C GLU A 147 -0.17 21.95 -0.48
N ALA A 148 -0.67 23.17 -0.52
CA ALA A 148 -0.05 24.28 -1.25
C ALA A 148 1.29 24.74 -0.66
N GLY A 149 1.64 24.45 0.56
CA GLY A 149 2.87 24.88 1.18
C GLY A 149 4.13 24.27 0.55
N ALA A 150 4.93 23.63 1.33
CA ALA A 150 6.21 23.04 0.94
C ALA A 150 6.07 21.99 -0.16
N HIS A 151 5.01 21.17 -0.11
CA HIS A 151 4.84 20.06 -1.04
C HIS A 151 4.49 20.48 -2.45
N TYR A 152 3.68 21.55 -2.59
CA TYR A 152 3.29 22.07 -3.90
C TYR A 152 4.41 22.82 -4.62
N ALA A 153 5.38 23.34 -3.89
CA ALA A 153 6.43 24.18 -4.47
C ALA A 153 7.18 23.52 -5.64
N ASP A 154 7.53 22.24 -5.49
CA ASP A 154 8.27 21.46 -6.49
C ASP A 154 7.36 20.66 -7.43
N PHE A 155 6.06 20.74 -7.27
CA PHE A 155 5.11 19.93 -8.02
C PHE A 155 5.25 20.18 -9.53
N PRO A 156 5.52 19.17 -10.36
CA PRO A 156 5.77 19.36 -11.80
C PRO A 156 4.60 19.98 -12.55
N TRP A 157 3.37 19.68 -12.11
CA TRP A 157 2.15 20.22 -12.72
C TRP A 157 1.88 21.68 -12.37
N ARG A 158 2.56 22.23 -11.36
CA ARG A 158 2.50 23.67 -11.07
C ARG A 158 2.91 24.46 -12.30
N THR A 159 2.07 25.41 -12.75
CA THR A 159 2.28 26.16 -14.00
C THR A 159 3.66 26.83 -14.06
N ALA A 160 4.16 27.34 -12.92
CA ALA A 160 5.50 27.92 -12.85
C ALA A 160 6.64 26.91 -13.04
N ASN A 161 6.40 25.61 -12.83
CA ASN A 161 7.41 24.56 -12.89
C ASN A 161 7.46 23.81 -14.21
N ASN A 162 6.53 24.06 -15.14
CA ASN A 162 6.49 23.37 -16.43
C ASN A 162 6.39 24.33 -17.61
N ILE A 163 6.68 23.80 -18.80
CA ILE A 163 6.56 24.55 -20.07
C ILE A 163 5.21 24.33 -20.76
N ASN A 164 4.32 23.50 -20.18
CA ASN A 164 3.11 23.02 -20.83
C ASN A 164 1.86 23.83 -20.49
N ASN A 165 1.99 24.87 -19.68
CA ASN A 165 0.89 25.74 -19.27
C ASN A 165 -0.32 24.95 -18.75
N THR A 166 -0.13 24.18 -17.70
CA THR A 166 -1.15 23.31 -17.10
C THR A 166 -2.34 24.05 -16.49
N GLY A 167 -2.22 25.38 -16.34
CA GLY A 167 -3.33 26.25 -15.93
C GLY A 167 -3.63 26.22 -14.42
N PHE A 168 -2.75 25.69 -13.59
CA PHE A 168 -2.90 25.79 -12.14
C PHE A 168 -2.55 27.20 -11.66
N PRO A 169 -3.38 27.82 -10.79
CA PRO A 169 -3.05 29.12 -10.20
C PRO A 169 -1.85 28.99 -9.26
N GLU A 170 -1.08 30.06 -9.18
CA GLU A 170 0.00 30.12 -8.19
C GLU A 170 -0.58 30.29 -6.79
N PRO A 171 -0.09 29.52 -5.79
CA PRO A 171 -0.50 29.70 -4.43
C PRO A 171 0.08 31.01 -3.85
N VAL A 172 -0.61 31.54 -2.86
CA VAL A 172 -0.09 32.70 -2.11
C VAL A 172 1.27 32.37 -1.47
N PRO A 173 2.17 33.35 -1.32
CA PRO A 173 3.51 33.12 -0.78
C PRO A 173 3.53 32.48 0.61
N TYR A 174 2.56 32.84 1.45
CA TYR A 174 2.37 32.26 2.78
C TYR A 174 1.05 31.50 2.82
N ALA A 175 1.12 30.19 2.91
CA ALA A 175 -0.07 29.33 2.98
C ALA A 175 -0.59 29.16 4.42
N GLY A 176 0.30 28.94 5.41
CA GLY A 176 -0.08 28.79 6.81
C GLY A 176 -1.32 27.92 7.00
N ASP A 177 -2.29 28.44 7.75
CA ASP A 177 -3.60 27.80 7.91
C ASP A 177 -4.56 28.05 6.72
N LYS A 178 -4.19 28.98 5.84
CA LYS A 178 -4.91 29.28 4.59
C LYS A 178 -4.34 28.42 3.47
N ARG A 179 -4.66 27.14 3.47
CA ARG A 179 -4.24 26.23 2.40
C ARG A 179 -4.94 26.58 1.11
N ILE A 180 -4.17 26.55 0.01
CA ILE A 180 -4.72 26.60 -1.33
C ILE A 180 -4.74 25.17 -1.85
N PHE A 181 -5.92 24.66 -2.05
CA PHE A 181 -6.10 23.29 -2.52
C PHE A 181 -6.19 23.31 -4.05
N MET A 182 -5.27 22.62 -4.69
CA MET A 182 -5.26 22.45 -6.14
C MET A 182 -6.02 21.19 -6.58
N ALA A 183 -6.55 20.44 -5.62
CA ALA A 183 -7.17 19.15 -5.87
C ALA A 183 -8.36 19.22 -6.82
N GLU A 184 -9.20 20.24 -6.72
CA GLU A 184 -10.35 20.40 -7.62
C GLU A 184 -9.91 20.52 -9.08
N GLN A 185 -8.89 21.36 -9.35
CA GLN A 185 -8.37 21.51 -10.71
C GLN A 185 -7.58 20.30 -11.17
N PHE A 186 -6.82 19.68 -10.28
CA PHE A 186 -6.02 18.50 -10.62
C PHE A 186 -6.90 17.30 -10.98
N TYR A 187 -7.96 17.07 -10.21
CA TYR A 187 -8.89 15.96 -10.43
C TYR A 187 -9.99 16.27 -11.44
N ASP A 188 -10.02 17.49 -11.98
CA ASP A 188 -10.96 17.88 -13.02
C ASP A 188 -10.55 17.32 -14.38
N VAL A 189 -11.08 16.16 -14.73
CA VAL A 189 -10.87 15.50 -16.03
C VAL A 189 -11.80 16.04 -17.13
N SER A 190 -12.64 17.04 -16.86
CA SER A 190 -13.39 17.76 -17.90
C SER A 190 -12.49 18.69 -18.70
N ASN A 191 -11.39 19.16 -18.09
CA ASN A 191 -10.37 19.93 -18.80
C ASN A 191 -9.56 19.00 -19.74
N GLU A 192 -9.75 19.16 -21.04
CA GLU A 192 -9.19 18.26 -22.06
C GLU A 192 -7.65 18.22 -22.05
N HIS A 193 -7.00 19.36 -21.83
CA HIS A 193 -5.54 19.42 -21.79
C HIS A 193 -4.99 18.61 -20.60
N ARG A 194 -5.49 18.85 -19.40
CA ARG A 194 -5.08 18.08 -18.20
C ARG A 194 -5.47 16.62 -18.30
N ARG A 195 -6.66 16.32 -18.80
CA ARG A 195 -7.12 14.94 -19.04
C ARG A 195 -6.17 14.17 -19.96
N ALA A 196 -5.69 14.79 -21.04
CA ALA A 196 -4.74 14.17 -21.96
C ALA A 196 -3.40 13.85 -21.26
N ILE A 197 -2.88 14.77 -20.44
CA ILE A 197 -1.66 14.53 -19.66
C ILE A 197 -1.85 13.41 -18.65
N HIS A 198 -2.98 13.39 -17.93
CA HIS A 198 -3.31 12.30 -17.01
C HIS A 198 -3.38 10.94 -17.72
N LYS A 199 -4.11 10.87 -18.85
CA LYS A 199 -4.24 9.64 -19.62
C LYS A 199 -2.87 9.12 -20.09
N ALA A 200 -2.03 10.00 -20.61
CA ALA A 200 -0.67 9.64 -21.03
C ALA A 200 0.19 9.16 -19.86
N TYR A 201 0.11 9.81 -18.71
CA TYR A 201 0.88 9.43 -17.52
C TYR A 201 0.42 8.08 -16.93
N ILE A 202 -0.88 7.85 -16.81
CA ILE A 202 -1.42 6.56 -16.36
C ILE A 202 -0.95 5.44 -17.29
N ARG A 203 -1.06 5.63 -18.60
CA ARG A 203 -0.56 4.66 -19.58
C ARG A 203 0.94 4.40 -19.43
N LYS A 204 1.76 5.45 -19.21
CA LYS A 204 3.19 5.27 -18.94
C LYS A 204 3.46 4.42 -17.69
N CYS A 205 2.67 4.59 -16.63
CA CYS A 205 2.77 3.74 -15.44
C CYS A 205 2.52 2.26 -15.76
N LEU A 206 1.57 1.96 -16.64
CA LEU A 206 1.26 0.59 -17.06
C LEU A 206 2.33 0.03 -18.00
N GLU A 207 2.68 0.78 -19.04
CA GLU A 207 3.64 0.38 -20.07
C GLU A 207 5.04 0.09 -19.51
N ASN A 208 5.45 0.82 -18.47
CA ASN A 208 6.76 0.62 -17.86
C ASN A 208 6.93 -0.77 -17.24
N PHE A 209 5.83 -1.38 -16.81
CA PHE A 209 5.84 -2.65 -16.08
C PHE A 209 5.03 -3.76 -16.76
N ASP A 210 4.71 -3.59 -18.03
CA ASP A 210 3.80 -4.46 -18.79
C ASP A 210 4.29 -5.92 -18.94
N GLU A 211 5.57 -6.18 -18.67
CA GLU A 211 6.19 -7.52 -18.66
C GLU A 211 6.45 -8.03 -17.22
N ASN A 212 6.19 -7.21 -16.20
CA ASN A 212 6.46 -7.58 -14.82
C ASN A 212 5.23 -8.23 -14.18
N THR A 213 5.46 -9.28 -13.39
CA THR A 213 4.40 -10.05 -12.73
C THR A 213 4.20 -9.67 -11.27
N GLY A 214 5.18 -9.00 -10.66
CA GLY A 214 5.20 -8.59 -9.26
C GLY A 214 4.97 -7.10 -9.04
N VAL A 215 4.31 -6.38 -9.97
CA VAL A 215 4.04 -4.95 -9.80
C VAL A 215 2.54 -4.71 -9.61
N ILE A 216 2.19 -4.09 -8.48
CA ILE A 216 0.83 -3.66 -8.18
C ILE A 216 0.73 -2.15 -8.41
N GLN A 217 -0.19 -1.73 -9.26
CA GLN A 217 -0.47 -0.31 -9.49
C GLN A 217 -1.52 0.20 -8.49
N LEU A 218 -1.23 1.28 -7.78
CA LEU A 218 -2.18 2.04 -6.98
C LEU A 218 -2.32 3.45 -7.54
N ILE A 219 -3.50 4.04 -7.36
CA ILE A 219 -3.75 5.40 -7.86
C ILE A 219 -2.84 6.44 -7.21
N GLY A 220 -2.48 6.27 -5.94
CA GLY A 220 -1.53 7.18 -5.29
C GLY A 220 -1.39 7.00 -3.79
N ALA A 221 -0.32 7.58 -3.28
CA ALA A 221 -0.03 7.63 -1.85
C ALA A 221 -1.02 8.54 -1.11
N GLU A 222 -1.51 8.06 0.02
CA GLU A 222 -2.47 8.77 0.89
C GLU A 222 -3.70 9.31 0.14
N PHE A 223 -4.18 8.57 -0.86
CA PHE A 223 -5.20 9.04 -1.79
C PHE A 223 -6.60 9.07 -1.16
N THR A 224 -7.12 10.27 -1.00
CA THR A 224 -8.48 10.56 -0.53
C THR A 224 -9.29 11.36 -1.56
N GLY A 225 -8.90 11.27 -2.82
CA GLY A 225 -9.48 12.01 -3.95
C GLY A 225 -10.92 11.59 -4.29
N PRO A 226 -11.53 12.26 -5.26
CA PRO A 226 -12.94 12.06 -5.60
C PRO A 226 -13.18 10.81 -6.46
N LEU A 227 -14.40 10.27 -6.35
CA LEU A 227 -14.85 9.10 -7.10
C LEU A 227 -14.64 9.23 -8.62
N HIS A 228 -14.99 10.38 -9.20
CA HIS A 228 -14.89 10.57 -10.66
C HIS A 228 -13.45 10.46 -11.19
N PHE A 229 -12.45 10.83 -10.40
CA PHE A 229 -11.06 10.67 -10.81
C PHE A 229 -10.59 9.21 -10.71
N VAL A 230 -11.04 8.46 -9.69
CA VAL A 230 -10.79 7.01 -9.60
C VAL A 230 -11.46 6.27 -10.73
N GLN A 231 -12.69 6.64 -11.08
CA GLN A 231 -13.39 6.10 -12.25
C GLN A 231 -12.59 6.35 -13.53
N PHE A 232 -12.13 7.58 -13.75
CA PHE A 232 -11.28 7.92 -14.91
C PHE A 232 -9.97 7.12 -14.94
N TRP A 233 -9.33 6.93 -13.81
CA TRP A 233 -8.11 6.13 -13.70
C TRP A 233 -8.36 4.68 -14.10
N ILE A 234 -9.40 4.04 -13.56
CA ILE A 234 -9.79 2.67 -13.88
C ILE A 234 -10.25 2.53 -15.34
N ASP A 235 -11.04 3.48 -15.85
CA ASP A 235 -11.50 3.45 -17.24
C ASP A 235 -10.33 3.59 -18.21
N THR A 236 -9.30 4.39 -17.87
CA THR A 236 -8.07 4.49 -18.65
C THR A 236 -7.29 3.17 -18.66
N ILE A 237 -7.23 2.44 -17.54
CA ILE A 237 -6.60 1.13 -17.43
C ILE A 237 -7.38 0.11 -18.28
N LYS A 238 -8.70 0.07 -18.14
CA LYS A 238 -9.59 -0.81 -18.92
C LYS A 238 -9.42 -0.61 -20.44
N ASP A 239 -9.33 0.65 -20.89
CA ASP A 239 -9.06 0.97 -22.28
C ASP A 239 -7.69 0.40 -22.71
N TRP A 240 -6.66 0.58 -21.87
CA TRP A 240 -5.31 0.08 -22.15
C TRP A 240 -5.26 -1.46 -22.20
N GLU A 241 -5.93 -2.15 -21.27
CA GLU A 241 -6.06 -3.61 -21.28
C GLU A 241 -6.72 -4.12 -22.57
N LYS A 242 -7.80 -3.45 -22.98
CA LYS A 242 -8.50 -3.79 -24.21
C LYS A 242 -7.64 -3.61 -25.48
N GLU A 243 -6.82 -2.55 -25.51
CA GLU A 243 -5.93 -2.24 -26.63
C GLU A 243 -4.72 -3.19 -26.70
N THR A 244 -4.18 -3.59 -25.56
CA THR A 244 -2.91 -4.34 -25.50
C THR A 244 -3.10 -5.84 -25.29
N GLY A 245 -4.24 -6.25 -24.74
CA GLY A 245 -4.48 -7.62 -24.28
C GLY A 245 -3.69 -8.00 -23.01
N LYS A 246 -3.04 -7.03 -22.35
CA LYS A 246 -2.28 -7.24 -21.11
C LYS A 246 -3.16 -6.92 -19.91
N HIS A 247 -2.87 -7.55 -18.77
CA HIS A 247 -3.61 -7.35 -17.52
C HIS A 247 -2.64 -7.06 -16.36
N PRO A 248 -2.43 -5.79 -16.01
CA PRO A 248 -1.61 -5.40 -14.88
C PRO A 248 -2.34 -5.67 -13.55
N ILE A 249 -1.61 -5.87 -12.46
CA ILE A 249 -2.24 -6.03 -11.14
C ILE A 249 -2.68 -4.66 -10.61
N ILE A 250 -3.97 -4.47 -10.46
CA ILE A 250 -4.57 -3.19 -10.03
C ILE A 250 -5.07 -3.29 -8.60
N GLY A 251 -4.55 -2.42 -7.74
CA GLY A 251 -5.00 -2.28 -6.35
C GLY A 251 -5.88 -1.03 -6.15
N LEU A 252 -6.87 -1.17 -5.29
CA LEU A 252 -7.77 -0.09 -4.91
C LEU A 252 -7.52 0.32 -3.46
N SER A 253 -6.80 1.43 -3.25
CA SER A 253 -6.44 2.00 -1.94
C SER A 253 -6.99 3.43 -1.85
N VAL A 254 -8.24 3.55 -1.42
CA VAL A 254 -9.01 4.81 -1.39
C VAL A 254 -9.91 4.86 -0.15
N THR A 255 -10.70 5.93 0.03
CA THR A 255 -11.72 6.00 1.09
C THR A 255 -12.83 4.97 0.88
N LYS A 256 -13.51 4.57 1.97
CA LYS A 256 -14.51 3.47 1.91
C LYS A 256 -15.66 3.74 0.95
N ASP A 257 -16.17 4.96 0.92
CA ASP A 257 -17.27 5.37 0.03
C ASP A 257 -16.88 5.24 -1.44
N VAL A 258 -15.67 5.68 -1.79
CA VAL A 258 -15.13 5.56 -3.15
C VAL A 258 -14.84 4.09 -3.49
N GLN A 259 -14.25 3.34 -2.55
CA GLN A 259 -13.98 1.91 -2.71
C GLN A 259 -15.25 1.12 -2.98
N ASP A 260 -16.29 1.33 -2.16
CA ASP A 260 -17.56 0.63 -2.31
C ASP A 260 -18.27 1.00 -3.61
N ALA A 261 -18.22 2.28 -4.03
CA ALA A 261 -18.81 2.74 -5.29
C ALA A 261 -18.12 2.12 -6.53
N ILE A 262 -16.80 2.01 -6.54
CA ILE A 262 -16.06 1.35 -7.62
C ILE A 262 -16.39 -0.15 -7.67
N LEU A 263 -16.40 -0.81 -6.52
CA LEU A 263 -16.67 -2.25 -6.45
C LEU A 263 -18.14 -2.62 -6.71
N ALA A 264 -19.06 -1.66 -6.57
CA ALA A 264 -20.46 -1.84 -6.95
C ALA A 264 -20.73 -1.78 -8.47
N ASP A 265 -19.79 -1.23 -9.23
CA ASP A 265 -19.83 -1.22 -10.69
C ASP A 265 -19.12 -2.47 -11.24
N PRO A 266 -19.84 -3.44 -11.83
CA PRO A 266 -19.24 -4.70 -12.26
C PRO A 266 -18.11 -4.54 -13.27
N GLU A 267 -18.19 -3.54 -14.16
CA GLU A 267 -17.19 -3.32 -15.20
C GLU A 267 -15.88 -2.78 -14.61
N ARG A 268 -15.98 -1.83 -13.67
CA ARG A 268 -14.81 -1.28 -12.96
C ARG A 268 -14.27 -2.25 -11.92
N ALA A 269 -15.17 -2.95 -11.23
CA ALA A 269 -14.75 -3.99 -10.31
C ALA A 269 -13.93 -5.10 -11.00
N ALA A 270 -14.22 -5.42 -12.26
CA ALA A 270 -13.47 -6.43 -13.00
C ALA A 270 -11.99 -6.07 -13.23
N VAL A 271 -11.66 -4.79 -13.29
CA VAL A 271 -10.27 -4.29 -13.45
C VAL A 271 -9.48 -4.38 -12.14
N VAL A 272 -10.14 -4.40 -10.98
CA VAL A 272 -9.50 -4.39 -9.67
C VAL A 272 -9.14 -5.81 -9.22
N ASP A 273 -7.88 -6.09 -8.91
CA ASP A 273 -7.41 -7.39 -8.40
C ASP A 273 -7.23 -7.41 -6.90
N LEU A 274 -6.89 -6.26 -6.32
CA LEU A 274 -6.55 -6.12 -4.92
C LEU A 274 -7.31 -4.97 -4.27
N ILE A 275 -7.85 -5.22 -3.07
CA ILE A 275 -8.51 -4.23 -2.23
C ILE A 275 -7.60 -3.93 -1.04
N ASP A 276 -7.15 -2.69 -0.91
CA ASP A 276 -6.34 -2.22 0.22
C ASP A 276 -7.18 -1.38 1.19
N ILE A 277 -7.48 -1.96 2.35
CA ILE A 277 -8.18 -1.27 3.44
C ILE A 277 -7.16 -0.40 4.17
N ARG A 278 -7.03 0.87 3.78
CA ARG A 278 -5.96 1.75 4.28
C ARG A 278 -6.49 3.02 4.98
N TYR A 279 -7.46 3.71 4.42
CA TYR A 279 -7.87 5.04 4.89
C TYR A 279 -9.17 5.05 5.68
N TRP A 280 -9.65 3.89 6.04
CA TRP A 280 -10.81 3.67 6.87
C TRP A 280 -10.64 2.41 7.72
N HIS A 281 -11.38 2.29 8.80
CA HIS A 281 -11.39 1.09 9.63
C HIS A 281 -12.67 0.99 10.47
N TYR A 282 -12.99 -0.19 10.94
CA TYR A 282 -13.94 -0.34 12.03
C TYR A 282 -13.23 -0.10 13.36
N GLN A 283 -13.82 0.75 14.21
CA GLN A 283 -13.31 1.05 15.53
C GLN A 283 -13.67 -0.08 16.49
N ALA A 284 -12.97 -0.21 17.62
CA ALA A 284 -13.23 -1.27 18.62
C ALA A 284 -14.66 -1.28 19.20
N ASP A 285 -15.43 -0.22 19.01
CA ASP A 285 -16.86 -0.14 19.36
C ASP A 285 -17.79 -0.56 18.19
N GLY A 286 -17.24 -1.09 17.11
CA GLY A 286 -17.97 -1.56 15.93
C GLY A 286 -18.38 -0.47 14.94
N LYS A 287 -18.17 0.81 15.24
CA LYS A 287 -18.50 1.92 14.35
C LYS A 287 -17.45 2.10 13.26
N ALA A 288 -17.87 2.43 12.06
CA ALA A 288 -16.93 2.75 11.01
C ALA A 288 -16.31 4.15 11.21
N TYR A 289 -14.98 4.21 11.17
CA TYR A 289 -14.27 5.41 10.77
C TYR A 289 -14.11 5.35 9.24
N ALA A 290 -14.90 6.13 8.54
CA ALA A 290 -14.94 6.13 7.09
C ALA A 290 -15.05 7.57 6.59
N PRO A 291 -13.92 8.30 6.50
CA PRO A 291 -13.92 9.66 5.96
C PRO A 291 -14.37 9.64 4.50
N GLN A 292 -15.09 10.68 4.11
CA GLN A 292 -15.56 10.84 2.74
C GLN A 292 -14.42 11.24 1.81
N GLY A 293 -14.38 10.66 0.62
CA GLY A 293 -13.44 11.02 -0.42
C GLY A 293 -13.73 12.37 -1.07
N GLY A 294 -12.71 12.96 -1.71
CA GLY A 294 -12.85 14.21 -2.46
C GLY A 294 -12.97 15.50 -1.64
N GLN A 295 -12.68 15.45 -0.34
CA GLN A 295 -12.79 16.62 0.54
C GLN A 295 -11.50 17.47 0.65
N ASN A 296 -10.53 17.27 -0.24
CA ASN A 296 -9.24 17.98 -0.19
C ASN A 296 -8.51 17.88 1.16
N LEU A 297 -8.63 16.76 1.84
CA LEU A 297 -8.00 16.47 3.12
C LEU A 297 -7.16 15.19 3.03
N ALA A 298 -5.92 15.26 3.49
CA ALA A 298 -5.09 14.07 3.65
C ALA A 298 -5.61 13.17 4.79
N PRO A 299 -5.25 11.86 4.82
CA PRO A 299 -5.70 10.95 5.87
C PRO A 299 -5.45 11.45 7.29
N ARG A 300 -4.29 12.06 7.55
CA ARG A 300 -3.97 12.66 8.86
C ARG A 300 -4.87 13.85 9.21
N GLN A 301 -5.30 14.62 8.23
CA GLN A 301 -6.21 15.75 8.45
C GLN A 301 -7.62 15.26 8.77
N HIS A 302 -8.10 14.24 8.05
CA HIS A 302 -9.34 13.55 8.40
C HIS A 302 -9.30 13.00 9.84
N ALA A 303 -8.21 12.33 10.22
CA ALA A 303 -8.05 11.78 11.56
C ALA A 303 -8.03 12.86 12.66
N ARG A 304 -7.40 14.01 12.42
CA ARG A 304 -7.42 15.15 13.36
C ARG A 304 -8.82 15.73 13.53
N LEU A 305 -9.60 15.78 12.45
CA LEU A 305 -10.96 16.31 12.47
C LEU A 305 -11.94 15.34 13.12
N LEU A 306 -11.91 14.07 12.72
CA LEU A 306 -12.89 13.05 13.11
C LEU A 306 -12.51 12.28 14.38
N LYS A 307 -11.25 12.39 14.83
CA LYS A 307 -10.70 11.78 16.06
C LYS A 307 -11.11 10.31 16.25
N PRO A 308 -10.78 9.41 15.30
CA PRO A 308 -11.18 8.02 15.38
C PRO A 308 -10.58 7.31 16.59
N LYS A 309 -11.33 6.35 17.11
CA LYS A 309 -10.81 5.38 18.07
C LYS A 309 -10.00 4.30 17.34
N LYS A 310 -9.15 3.60 18.09
CA LYS A 310 -8.41 2.46 17.56
C LYS A 310 -9.33 1.32 17.16
N THR A 311 -8.84 0.49 16.26
CA THR A 311 -9.48 -0.78 15.88
C THR A 311 -9.19 -1.90 16.89
N SER A 312 -9.75 -3.08 16.67
CA SER A 312 -9.48 -4.32 17.42
C SER A 312 -9.24 -5.49 16.48
N PHE A 313 -8.82 -6.63 17.03
CA PHE A 313 -8.65 -7.86 16.26
C PHE A 313 -9.94 -8.25 15.53
N GLU A 314 -11.06 -8.26 16.24
CA GLU A 314 -12.38 -8.62 15.73
C GLU A 314 -12.81 -7.70 14.58
N GLU A 315 -12.54 -6.43 14.71
CA GLU A 315 -12.93 -5.42 13.72
C GLU A 315 -12.03 -5.44 12.47
N VAL A 316 -10.75 -5.75 12.61
CA VAL A 316 -9.87 -6.02 11.46
C VAL A 316 -10.30 -7.31 10.74
N TYR A 317 -10.56 -8.39 11.48
CA TYR A 317 -11.10 -9.63 10.91
C TYR A 317 -12.40 -9.36 10.14
N ARG A 318 -13.32 -8.59 10.74
CA ARG A 318 -14.59 -8.20 10.12
C ARG A 318 -14.37 -7.42 8.81
N ALA A 319 -13.50 -6.40 8.82
CA ALA A 319 -13.23 -5.57 7.65
C ALA A 319 -12.68 -6.41 6.48
N VAL A 320 -11.72 -7.29 6.74
CA VAL A 320 -11.14 -8.17 5.70
C VAL A 320 -12.17 -9.20 5.23
N SER A 321 -12.91 -9.84 6.15
CA SER A 321 -13.94 -10.85 5.83
C SER A 321 -15.07 -10.27 4.99
N GLU A 322 -15.46 -9.01 5.21
CA GLU A 322 -16.50 -8.33 4.44
C GLU A 322 -16.17 -8.36 2.94
N TYR A 323 -14.96 -7.95 2.57
CA TYR A 323 -14.56 -7.88 1.16
C TYR A 323 -14.17 -9.26 0.62
N LYS A 324 -13.57 -10.14 1.41
CA LYS A 324 -13.30 -11.53 0.96
C LYS A 324 -14.58 -12.29 0.66
N THR A 325 -15.64 -12.06 1.42
CA THR A 325 -16.95 -12.69 1.19
C THR A 325 -17.64 -12.13 -0.06
N LYS A 326 -17.62 -10.80 -0.22
CA LYS A 326 -18.25 -10.13 -1.37
C LYS A 326 -17.48 -10.36 -2.68
N PHE A 327 -16.15 -10.43 -2.59
CA PHE A 327 -15.25 -10.51 -3.72
C PHE A 327 -14.19 -11.62 -3.52
N PRO A 328 -14.58 -12.90 -3.51
CA PRO A 328 -13.69 -14.01 -3.14
C PRO A 328 -12.47 -14.17 -4.06
N GLN A 329 -12.58 -13.69 -5.30
CA GLN A 329 -11.50 -13.72 -6.29
C GLN A 329 -10.44 -12.62 -6.09
N LYS A 330 -10.75 -11.57 -5.34
CA LYS A 330 -9.82 -10.46 -5.13
C LYS A 330 -8.94 -10.71 -3.91
N ALA A 331 -7.68 -10.28 -3.99
CA ALA A 331 -6.84 -10.16 -2.80
C ALA A 331 -7.36 -9.03 -1.92
N VAL A 332 -7.32 -9.21 -0.61
CA VAL A 332 -7.65 -8.16 0.36
C VAL A 332 -6.47 -7.98 1.30
N ILE A 333 -5.95 -6.78 1.37
CA ILE A 333 -4.91 -6.40 2.34
C ILE A 333 -5.47 -5.36 3.31
N TYR A 334 -4.92 -5.30 4.49
CA TYR A 334 -5.27 -4.33 5.50
C TYR A 334 -4.03 -3.52 5.87
N SER A 335 -4.04 -2.23 5.55
CA SER A 335 -2.94 -1.29 5.78
C SER A 335 -3.37 -0.13 6.69
N GLY A 336 -4.48 -0.27 7.38
CA GLY A 336 -5.03 0.72 8.30
C GLY A 336 -4.24 0.83 9.61
N ASP A 337 -4.79 1.52 10.58
CA ASP A 337 -4.15 1.82 11.86
C ASP A 337 -3.64 0.55 12.58
N ASN A 338 -2.34 0.54 12.94
CA ASN A 338 -1.66 -0.55 13.65
C ASN A 338 -1.77 -1.94 12.98
N PHE A 339 -1.78 -2.02 11.66
CA PHE A 339 -1.93 -3.27 10.92
C PHE A 339 -0.91 -4.35 11.32
N ASP A 340 0.31 -3.99 11.69
CA ASP A 340 1.36 -4.92 12.13
C ASP A 340 0.98 -5.70 13.39
N SER A 341 0.10 -5.14 14.22
CA SER A 341 -0.39 -5.78 15.44
C SER A 341 -1.49 -6.80 15.18
N PHE A 342 -2.09 -6.82 13.99
CA PHE A 342 -3.27 -7.61 13.65
C PHE A 342 -3.02 -8.66 12.56
N GLY A 343 -1.79 -9.09 12.38
CA GLY A 343 -1.42 -10.05 11.33
C GLY A 343 -2.28 -11.30 11.33
N TRP A 344 -2.55 -11.88 12.51
CA TRP A 344 -3.43 -13.04 12.62
C TRP A 344 -4.89 -12.73 12.26
N ALA A 345 -5.41 -11.55 12.57
CA ALA A 345 -6.77 -11.19 12.19
C ALA A 345 -6.92 -11.14 10.66
N ILE A 346 -5.95 -10.51 9.99
CA ILE A 346 -5.90 -10.43 8.52
C ILE A 346 -5.82 -11.83 7.91
N PHE A 347 -4.92 -12.67 8.43
CA PHE A 347 -4.67 -14.01 7.93
C PHE A 347 -5.89 -14.91 8.09
N MET A 348 -6.48 -14.97 9.30
CA MET A 348 -7.64 -15.80 9.60
C MET A 348 -8.91 -15.36 8.84
N ALA A 349 -8.97 -14.11 8.41
CA ALA A 349 -10.04 -13.61 7.54
C ALA A 349 -9.81 -13.95 6.04
N GLY A 350 -8.73 -14.65 5.70
CA GLY A 350 -8.34 -14.94 4.31
C GLY A 350 -7.71 -13.76 3.59
N GLY A 351 -7.23 -12.74 4.33
CA GLY A 351 -6.51 -11.61 3.80
C GLY A 351 -5.08 -11.96 3.39
N SER A 352 -4.51 -11.10 2.57
CA SER A 352 -3.13 -11.20 2.08
C SER A 352 -2.22 -10.22 2.79
N LEU A 353 -0.90 -10.44 2.67
CA LEU A 353 0.14 -9.57 3.22
C LEU A 353 0.06 -9.37 4.74
N SER A 354 -0.37 -10.38 5.46
CA SER A 354 -0.35 -10.37 6.91
C SER A 354 1.07 -10.51 7.45
N HIS A 355 1.42 -9.68 8.43
CA HIS A 355 2.69 -9.81 9.14
C HIS A 355 2.52 -10.79 10.32
N ILE A 356 3.07 -12.00 10.19
CA ILE A 356 3.06 -13.03 11.23
C ILE A 356 4.49 -13.52 11.44
N GLN A 357 4.99 -13.41 12.67
CA GLN A 357 6.35 -13.83 13.01
C GLN A 357 6.43 -15.34 13.22
N GLY A 358 7.59 -15.92 12.91
CA GLY A 358 7.97 -17.28 13.32
C GLY A 358 7.31 -18.41 12.54
N LEU A 359 6.59 -18.15 11.44
CA LEU A 359 5.97 -19.19 10.64
C LEU A 359 6.88 -19.74 9.54
N ASN A 360 6.81 -21.04 9.33
CA ASN A 360 7.50 -21.74 8.26
C ASN A 360 6.87 -21.39 6.89
N PRO A 361 7.66 -21.11 5.83
CA PRO A 361 7.16 -20.88 4.49
C PRO A 361 6.26 -21.98 3.92
N SER A 362 6.53 -23.26 4.27
CA SER A 362 5.68 -24.37 3.84
C SER A 362 4.26 -24.32 4.43
N PHE A 363 4.14 -23.84 5.67
CA PHE A 363 2.85 -23.59 6.30
C PHE A 363 2.04 -22.51 5.55
N LEU A 364 2.70 -21.42 5.17
CA LEU A 364 2.08 -20.34 4.43
C LEU A 364 1.60 -20.80 3.04
N SER A 365 2.38 -21.65 2.38
CA SER A 365 2.00 -22.26 1.11
C SER A 365 0.77 -23.16 1.26
N ALA A 366 0.70 -23.98 2.28
CA ALA A 366 -0.46 -24.83 2.57
C ALA A 366 -1.72 -24.02 2.84
N ALA A 367 -1.58 -22.88 3.54
CA ALA A 367 -2.69 -21.99 3.87
C ALA A 367 -3.27 -21.24 2.65
N SER A 368 -2.55 -21.18 1.53
CA SER A 368 -3.01 -20.45 0.33
C SER A 368 -4.32 -20.97 -0.26
N ASN A 369 -4.63 -22.26 -0.05
CA ASN A 369 -5.84 -22.91 -0.52
C ASN A 369 -6.96 -22.98 0.54
N MET A 370 -6.71 -22.44 1.73
CA MET A 370 -7.67 -22.52 2.84
C MET A 370 -8.70 -21.39 2.76
N THR A 371 -9.90 -21.69 3.21
CA THR A 371 -11.01 -20.74 3.31
C THR A 371 -11.39 -20.48 4.76
N PRO A 372 -11.77 -19.24 5.13
CA PRO A 372 -12.23 -18.93 6.48
C PRO A 372 -13.50 -19.70 6.87
N PHE A 373 -13.56 -20.12 8.12
CA PHE A 373 -14.77 -20.64 8.75
C PHE A 373 -14.79 -20.28 10.24
N LEU A 374 -15.95 -20.39 10.86
CA LEU A 374 -16.07 -20.24 12.31
C LEU A 374 -16.14 -21.64 12.95
N PRO A 375 -15.31 -21.95 13.97
CA PRO A 375 -15.41 -23.18 14.72
C PRO A 375 -16.80 -23.39 15.36
N ALA A 376 -17.18 -24.62 15.62
CA ALA A 376 -18.53 -24.99 16.08
C ALA A 376 -18.90 -24.44 17.46
N GLY A 377 -17.93 -24.01 18.25
CA GLY A 377 -18.13 -23.35 19.54
C GLY A 377 -18.71 -21.94 19.44
N LYS A 378 -19.36 -21.48 20.50
CA LYS A 378 -19.97 -20.14 20.57
C LYS A 378 -19.00 -19.06 21.05
N SER A 379 -17.70 -19.31 21.13
CA SER A 379 -16.74 -18.32 21.63
C SER A 379 -16.44 -17.25 20.59
N ALA A 380 -16.60 -16.00 20.96
CA ALA A 380 -16.44 -14.83 20.09
C ALA A 380 -14.99 -14.56 19.64
N LYS A 381 -14.01 -15.34 20.09
CA LYS A 381 -12.58 -15.12 19.83
C LYS A 381 -11.88 -16.36 19.26
N GLN A 382 -12.62 -17.15 18.50
CA GLN A 382 -12.13 -18.34 17.84
C GLN A 382 -12.39 -18.26 16.34
N TYR A 383 -11.35 -18.51 15.54
CA TYR A 383 -11.37 -18.36 14.09
C TYR A 383 -10.72 -19.56 13.43
N GLY A 384 -11.13 -19.90 12.23
CA GLY A 384 -10.60 -21.03 11.49
C GLY A 384 -10.33 -20.76 10.02
N LEU A 385 -9.33 -21.42 9.48
CA LEU A 385 -9.08 -21.62 8.05
C LEU A 385 -9.06 -23.11 7.76
N SER A 386 -9.62 -23.54 6.64
CA SER A 386 -9.60 -24.96 6.24
C SER A 386 -9.42 -25.17 4.74
N ASP A 387 -8.61 -26.15 4.39
CA ASP A 387 -8.73 -26.94 3.16
C ASP A 387 -9.53 -28.20 3.53
N LYS A 388 -10.83 -28.16 3.23
CA LYS A 388 -11.84 -29.10 3.77
C LYS A 388 -11.38 -30.56 3.66
N GLY A 389 -11.27 -31.19 4.82
CA GLY A 389 -10.91 -32.62 4.94
C GLY A 389 -9.42 -32.92 4.89
N LYS A 390 -8.53 -31.90 4.67
CA LYS A 390 -7.09 -32.12 4.57
C LYS A 390 -6.32 -31.43 5.68
N ALA A 391 -6.57 -30.13 5.89
CA ALA A 391 -5.81 -29.30 6.84
C ALA A 391 -6.67 -28.18 7.43
N TYR A 392 -6.34 -27.80 8.65
CA TYR A 392 -7.04 -26.78 9.43
C TYR A 392 -6.04 -25.89 10.15
N ILE A 393 -6.37 -24.62 10.28
CA ILE A 393 -5.68 -23.66 11.14
C ILE A 393 -6.74 -23.04 12.03
N LEU A 394 -6.55 -23.10 13.34
CA LEU A 394 -7.49 -22.54 14.31
C LEU A 394 -6.75 -21.53 15.18
N TYR A 395 -7.27 -20.31 15.28
CA TYR A 395 -6.77 -19.27 16.17
C TYR A 395 -7.68 -19.15 17.39
N ASN A 396 -7.10 -19.19 18.59
CA ASN A 396 -7.82 -19.17 19.86
C ASN A 396 -7.30 -18.07 20.79
N ALA A 397 -8.02 -16.96 20.86
CA ALA A 397 -7.80 -15.90 21.84
C ALA A 397 -8.77 -15.98 23.04
N SER A 398 -9.65 -16.98 23.09
CA SER A 398 -10.53 -17.23 24.23
C SER A 398 -9.85 -18.07 25.32
N ALA A 399 -10.46 -18.15 26.48
CA ALA A 399 -10.05 -19.08 27.53
C ALA A 399 -10.59 -20.51 27.33
N GLU A 400 -11.50 -20.69 26.36
CA GLU A 400 -12.23 -21.93 26.12
C GLU A 400 -11.50 -22.85 25.13
N ALA A 401 -11.82 -24.13 25.16
CA ALA A 401 -11.39 -25.06 24.14
C ALA A 401 -12.06 -24.78 22.80
N ILE A 402 -11.39 -25.10 21.69
CA ILE A 402 -11.96 -25.01 20.35
C ILE A 402 -12.68 -26.34 20.02
N ASP A 403 -13.89 -26.21 19.53
CA ASP A 403 -14.65 -27.34 18.99
C ASP A 403 -14.46 -27.41 17.47
N LEU A 404 -13.74 -28.44 17.00
CA LEU A 404 -13.52 -28.72 15.58
C LEU A 404 -14.39 -29.89 15.14
N ASP A 405 -15.38 -29.62 14.29
CA ASP A 405 -16.25 -30.66 13.74
C ASP A 405 -15.57 -31.43 12.61
N LEU A 406 -15.09 -32.61 12.90
CA LEU A 406 -14.54 -33.60 11.99
C LEU A 406 -15.47 -34.77 11.73
N SER A 407 -16.76 -34.70 12.12
CA SER A 407 -17.70 -35.82 12.05
C SER A 407 -17.86 -36.43 10.65
N LYS A 408 -17.67 -35.62 9.62
CA LYS A 408 -17.73 -36.02 8.20
C LYS A 408 -16.36 -36.23 7.57
N VAL A 409 -15.30 -36.13 8.32
CA VAL A 409 -13.91 -36.20 7.82
C VAL A 409 -13.22 -37.39 8.49
N PRO A 410 -13.07 -38.52 7.78
CA PRO A 410 -12.39 -39.70 8.35
C PRO A 410 -10.88 -39.51 8.41
N GLY A 411 -10.20 -40.31 9.22
CA GLY A 411 -8.73 -40.33 9.26
C GLY A 411 -8.16 -39.86 10.59
N LYS A 412 -6.84 -39.66 10.59
CA LYS A 412 -6.11 -39.18 11.78
C LYS A 412 -5.45 -37.88 11.43
N PHE A 413 -5.50 -36.93 12.35
CA PHE A 413 -4.85 -35.61 12.21
C PHE A 413 -3.74 -35.46 13.23
N ASN A 414 -2.61 -34.98 12.82
CA ASN A 414 -1.57 -34.47 13.72
C ASN A 414 -1.93 -33.04 14.07
N ILE A 415 -1.85 -32.70 15.34
CA ILE A 415 -2.06 -31.32 15.83
C ILE A 415 -0.75 -30.80 16.38
N THR A 416 -0.41 -29.59 15.97
CA THR A 416 0.67 -28.76 16.56
C THR A 416 0.05 -27.49 17.11
N VAL A 417 0.13 -27.28 18.41
CA VAL A 417 -0.27 -26.04 19.07
C VAL A 417 0.94 -25.14 19.17
N ILE A 418 0.82 -23.92 18.67
CA ILE A 418 1.89 -22.91 18.71
C ILE A 418 1.43 -21.66 19.46
N ASN A 419 2.39 -20.95 20.03
CA ASN A 419 2.16 -19.61 20.56
C ASN A 419 2.00 -18.63 19.40
N ALA A 420 0.88 -17.91 19.35
CA ALA A 420 0.56 -16.97 18.26
C ALA A 420 1.53 -15.79 18.15
N LYS A 421 2.23 -15.44 19.22
CA LYS A 421 3.15 -14.28 19.26
C LYS A 421 4.52 -14.59 18.66
N ASN A 422 5.03 -15.81 18.84
CA ASN A 422 6.42 -16.13 18.46
C ASN A 422 6.56 -17.41 17.62
N GLY A 423 5.46 -18.10 17.30
CA GLY A 423 5.45 -19.31 16.48
C GLY A 423 6.03 -20.55 17.15
N GLN A 424 6.41 -20.50 18.45
CA GLN A 424 7.01 -21.65 19.14
C GLN A 424 5.95 -22.74 19.39
N SER A 425 6.32 -24.00 19.11
CA SER A 425 5.49 -25.16 19.44
C SER A 425 5.34 -25.30 20.95
N ILE A 426 4.09 -25.47 21.40
CA ILE A 426 3.74 -25.65 22.78
C ILE A 426 3.39 -27.13 23.04
N LYS A 427 2.67 -27.77 22.11
CA LYS A 427 2.14 -29.13 22.27
C LYS A 427 1.99 -29.77 20.89
N GLU A 428 2.19 -31.09 20.87
CA GLU A 428 1.87 -31.95 19.73
C GLU A 428 0.97 -33.11 20.22
N GLU A 429 -0.05 -33.38 19.45
CA GLU A 429 -0.97 -34.49 19.74
C GLU A 429 -1.61 -35.03 18.46
N LYS A 430 -2.33 -36.16 18.59
CA LYS A 430 -3.09 -36.77 17.49
C LYS A 430 -4.56 -36.84 17.86
N ILE A 431 -5.41 -36.52 16.90
CA ILE A 431 -6.86 -36.70 17.04
C ILE A 431 -7.41 -37.57 15.91
N ASN A 432 -8.57 -38.15 16.14
CA ASN A 432 -9.27 -38.93 15.14
C ASN A 432 -10.35 -38.08 14.47
N GLY A 433 -10.46 -38.20 13.15
CA GLY A 433 -11.64 -37.73 12.42
C GLY A 433 -12.87 -38.62 12.68
N GLY A 434 -13.99 -38.29 12.08
CA GLY A 434 -15.27 -38.96 12.27
C GLY A 434 -16.03 -38.54 13.55
N THR A 435 -15.57 -37.51 14.25
CA THR A 435 -16.18 -37.01 15.50
C THR A 435 -15.99 -35.52 15.68
N LEU A 436 -16.73 -34.93 16.60
CA LEU A 436 -16.47 -33.62 17.12
C LEU A 436 -15.25 -33.67 18.05
N SER A 437 -14.20 -32.96 17.71
CA SER A 437 -12.95 -32.88 18.48
C SER A 437 -12.88 -31.62 19.31
N LYS A 438 -12.61 -31.76 20.60
CA LYS A 438 -12.45 -30.65 21.54
C LYS A 438 -10.96 -30.44 21.81
N ILE A 439 -10.41 -29.34 21.33
CA ILE A 439 -8.99 -28.99 21.46
C ILE A 439 -8.84 -28.01 22.63
N SER A 440 -8.26 -28.51 23.73
CA SER A 440 -8.10 -27.74 24.96
C SER A 440 -7.01 -26.70 24.79
N LYS A 441 -7.21 -25.49 25.33
CA LYS A 441 -6.18 -24.47 25.42
C LYS A 441 -5.09 -24.91 26.40
N THR A 442 -3.84 -24.65 26.06
CA THR A 442 -2.65 -25.11 26.82
C THR A 442 -2.00 -24.00 27.65
N GLY A 443 -2.18 -22.73 27.26
CA GLY A 443 -1.57 -21.58 27.92
C GLY A 443 -2.52 -20.42 28.17
N THR A 444 -2.00 -19.33 28.69
CA THR A 444 -2.76 -18.10 28.98
C THR A 444 -2.76 -17.10 27.79
N GLY A 445 -1.83 -17.25 26.85
CA GLY A 445 -1.74 -16.41 25.65
C GLY A 445 -2.61 -16.89 24.50
N ASP A 446 -2.60 -16.17 23.39
CA ASP A 446 -3.26 -16.61 22.16
C ASP A 446 -2.49 -17.78 21.53
N GLU A 447 -3.24 -18.77 21.08
CA GLU A 447 -2.71 -20.01 20.52
C GLU A 447 -3.22 -20.23 19.10
N VAL A 448 -2.39 -20.89 18.29
CA VAL A 448 -2.78 -21.37 16.97
C VAL A 448 -2.61 -22.88 16.92
N VAL A 449 -3.62 -23.54 16.43
CA VAL A 449 -3.65 -25.00 16.23
C VAL A 449 -3.52 -25.28 14.74
N LEU A 450 -2.54 -26.09 14.39
CA LEU A 450 -2.21 -26.47 13.02
C LEU A 450 -2.53 -27.95 12.79
#